data_49508abad0d5d06598a3171fd5efd60e
#
_entry.id   49508abad0d5d06598a3171fd5efd60e
#
_cell.length_a   1.000
_cell.length_b   1.000
_cell.length_c   1.000
_cell.angle_alpha   90.00
_cell.angle_beta   90.00
_cell.angle_gamma   90.00
#
_symmetry.space_group_name_H-M   'P 1'
#
loop_
_entity.id
_entity.type
_entity.pdbx_description
1 polymer ?
#
loop_
_entity_poly.entity_id
_entity_poly.type
_entity_poly.pdbx_seq_one_letter_code
_entity_poly.pdbx_strand_id
1 'polypeptide(L)'
;MEVRGEFARNAQYQRYPNINIQKLSNLTLSQQEADAWFLNATKRTGRYFSYGEVFSMDHNYTTRGYITDQNDFVDYENQRQNWFEYIDDNDDQDENVDWPRFGGGAGDNAVFPGLDENNDLISDFNENSNLTPDYEEPFLRHYVDPPEFLFGVDMNNNTVVDRFENDEEADYPYKRGHRGYNIYSGAEIYPGVNVTFGRNREWLIAGEERAKMTYLLISAEQDLARYGRFEAFYMLKSVKDNIADNLLQWVQRPGSVGGLQPLDDPQITQDALVNQAFFGHKLAHGNLTFINKLRLDHYKQRGNDKDAGAEFNDSGFIGVISKADYPLPVRNNITFIPRWKGIWRKRTQPRPAQLELNDMSQIFSLSAVFPVLTKSRVEVGVESIIYRNAEDIPDPLPPEYIDD
;
A
#
# COMPACT_ATOMS: atom_id res chain seq x y z
N MET A 1 27.15 -2.93 -16.40
CA MET A 1 27.01 -3.66 -15.14
C MET A 1 27.34 -2.69 -14.03
N GLU A 2 26.45 -2.52 -13.12
CA GLU A 2 26.60 -1.70 -11.92
C GLU A 2 26.51 -2.61 -10.70
N VAL A 3 27.39 -2.38 -9.73
CA VAL A 3 27.38 -3.10 -8.45
C VAL A 3 27.38 -2.06 -7.35
N ARG A 4 26.47 -2.18 -6.39
CA ARG A 4 26.39 -1.33 -5.21
C ARG A 4 26.39 -2.21 -3.97
N GLY A 5 26.93 -1.72 -2.90
CA GLY A 5 26.87 -2.37 -1.61
C GLY A 5 27.12 -1.37 -0.50
N GLU A 6 26.53 -1.66 0.63
CA GLU A 6 26.67 -0.87 1.85
C GLU A 6 26.83 -1.80 3.05
N PHE A 7 27.60 -1.36 3.99
CA PHE A 7 27.72 -1.99 5.31
C PHE A 7 27.61 -0.91 6.37
N ALA A 8 26.72 -1.10 7.31
CA ALA A 8 26.54 -0.21 8.45
C ALA A 8 26.58 -1.01 9.75
N ARG A 9 27.12 -0.40 10.79
CA ARG A 9 27.12 -0.96 12.16
C ARG A 9 26.68 0.12 13.11
N ASN A 10 25.76 -0.21 13.99
CA ASN A 10 25.45 0.62 15.14
C ASN A 10 25.84 -0.07 16.45
N ALA A 11 26.16 0.75 17.45
CA ALA A 11 26.41 0.31 18.80
C ALA A 11 25.63 1.21 19.75
N GLN A 12 24.75 0.60 20.53
CA GLN A 12 23.95 1.29 21.52
C GLN A 12 24.49 0.98 22.91
N TYR A 13 24.66 2.02 23.71
CA TYR A 13 25.11 1.94 25.10
C TYR A 13 24.02 2.53 25.98
N GLN A 14 23.40 1.71 26.80
CA GLN A 14 22.46 2.16 27.81
C GLN A 14 23.10 2.07 29.20
N ARG A 15 23.23 3.21 29.85
CA ARG A 15 23.69 3.27 31.22
C ARG A 15 22.52 3.58 32.16
N TYR A 16 22.13 2.60 32.94
CA TYR A 16 21.07 2.77 33.92
C TYR A 16 21.53 3.64 35.09
N PRO A 17 20.67 4.52 35.62
CA PRO A 17 21.02 5.34 36.79
C PRO A 17 21.41 4.45 37.94
N ASN A 18 22.60 4.70 38.49
CA ASN A 18 23.10 3.98 39.66
C ASN A 18 22.53 4.64 40.90
N ILE A 19 21.43 4.15 41.43
CA ILE A 19 20.96 4.56 42.73
C ILE A 19 21.99 4.02 43.75
N ASN A 20 22.52 4.88 44.62
CA ASN A 20 23.58 4.59 45.60
C ASN A 20 23.40 3.36 46.50
N ILE A 21 22.27 2.68 46.44
CA ILE A 21 21.93 1.47 47.18
C ILE A 21 22.32 0.21 46.40
N GLN A 22 22.49 0.29 45.08
CA GLN A 22 22.87 -0.86 44.26
C GLN A 22 24.38 -0.78 43.90
N LYS A 23 25.23 -1.35 44.74
CA LYS A 23 26.66 -1.53 44.46
C LYS A 23 26.99 -2.51 43.36
N LEU A 24 26.13 -2.65 42.37
CA LEU A 24 26.29 -3.54 41.23
C LEU A 24 26.83 -2.76 40.04
N SER A 25 28.07 -2.27 40.15
CA SER A 25 28.72 -1.44 39.11
C SER A 25 28.84 -2.12 37.74
N ASN A 26 28.78 -3.43 37.67
CA ASN A 26 28.96 -4.17 36.43
C ASN A 26 27.64 -4.46 35.67
N LEU A 27 26.48 -4.15 36.22
CA LEU A 27 25.17 -4.40 35.62
C LEU A 27 24.45 -3.10 35.19
N THR A 28 25.13 -1.97 35.25
CA THR A 28 24.53 -0.66 34.89
C THR A 28 24.74 -0.26 33.44
N LEU A 29 25.54 -1.01 32.68
CA LEU A 29 25.81 -0.75 31.30
C LEU A 29 25.26 -1.93 30.47
N SER A 30 24.34 -1.65 29.58
CA SER A 30 23.94 -2.54 28.48
C SER A 30 24.60 -2.05 27.20
N GLN A 31 25.23 -2.96 26.50
CA GLN A 31 25.79 -2.69 25.17
C GLN A 31 25.14 -3.61 24.17
N GLN A 32 24.68 -3.06 23.07
CA GLN A 32 24.08 -3.78 21.98
C GLN A 32 24.71 -3.32 20.66
N GLU A 33 25.18 -4.26 19.89
CA GLU A 33 25.74 -4.00 18.55
C GLU A 33 24.87 -4.71 17.52
N ALA A 34 24.70 -4.09 16.36
CA ALA A 34 23.93 -4.65 15.26
C ALA A 34 24.53 -4.22 13.92
N ASP A 35 24.46 -5.11 12.95
CA ASP A 35 24.97 -4.92 11.60
C ASP A 35 23.84 -4.90 10.59
N ALA A 36 24.01 -4.08 9.55
CA ALA A 36 23.19 -4.09 8.35
C ALA A 36 24.07 -4.02 7.12
N TRP A 37 23.77 -4.82 6.12
CA TRP A 37 24.50 -4.77 4.85
C TRP A 37 23.68 -5.28 3.69
N PHE A 38 23.95 -4.76 2.51
CA PHE A 38 23.44 -5.29 1.26
C PHE A 38 24.49 -5.24 0.14
N LEU A 39 24.29 -6.06 -0.87
CA LEU A 39 25.02 -6.04 -2.11
C LEU A 39 24.03 -6.29 -3.24
N ASN A 40 23.97 -5.38 -4.21
CA ASN A 40 23.19 -5.57 -5.41
C ASN A 40 24.03 -5.43 -6.69
N ALA A 41 23.56 -6.06 -7.75
CA ALA A 41 24.17 -5.99 -9.06
C ALA A 41 23.08 -5.86 -10.13
N THR A 42 23.24 -4.86 -11.00
CA THR A 42 22.35 -4.59 -12.11
C THR A 42 23.10 -4.68 -13.44
N LYS A 43 22.50 -5.30 -14.42
CA LYS A 43 23.01 -5.34 -15.77
C LYS A 43 21.90 -5.14 -16.80
N ARG A 44 22.10 -4.19 -17.70
CA ARG A 44 21.25 -4.02 -18.87
C ARG A 44 22.07 -4.17 -20.15
N THR A 45 21.55 -4.94 -21.11
CA THR A 45 22.20 -5.18 -22.41
C THR A 45 21.11 -5.14 -23.50
N GLY A 46 21.02 -4.00 -24.18
CA GLY A 46 19.94 -3.75 -25.12
C GLY A 46 18.57 -3.81 -24.39
N ARG A 47 17.71 -4.71 -24.86
CA ARG A 47 16.38 -4.94 -24.29
C ARG A 47 16.36 -5.89 -23.09
N TYR A 48 17.46 -6.56 -22.77
CA TYR A 48 17.56 -7.50 -21.66
C TYR A 48 18.08 -6.80 -20.42
N PHE A 49 17.51 -7.15 -19.25
CA PHE A 49 17.97 -6.68 -17.95
C PHE A 49 18.02 -7.83 -16.95
N SER A 50 18.90 -7.69 -15.99
CA SER A 50 19.03 -8.62 -14.87
C SER A 50 19.37 -7.84 -13.61
N TYR A 51 18.88 -8.31 -12.50
CA TYR A 51 19.11 -7.79 -11.17
C TYR A 51 19.35 -8.94 -10.21
N GLY A 52 20.20 -8.72 -9.24
CA GLY A 52 20.40 -9.62 -8.13
C GLY A 52 20.84 -8.83 -6.93
N GLU A 53 20.27 -9.16 -5.77
CA GLU A 53 20.63 -8.60 -4.49
C GLU A 53 20.70 -9.66 -3.40
N VAL A 54 21.53 -9.39 -2.41
CA VAL A 54 21.60 -10.14 -1.15
C VAL A 54 21.71 -9.13 -0.01
N PHE A 55 21.07 -9.43 1.09
CA PHE A 55 21.02 -8.51 2.23
C PHE A 55 20.91 -9.24 3.56
N SER A 56 21.28 -8.53 4.61
CA SER A 56 21.03 -8.93 5.99
C SER A 56 20.96 -7.68 6.86
N MET A 57 19.94 -7.57 7.68
CA MET A 57 19.77 -6.50 8.64
C MET A 57 19.42 -7.11 9.99
N ASP A 58 20.27 -6.86 11.00
CA ASP A 58 20.05 -7.39 12.33
C ASP A 58 18.78 -6.80 12.98
N HIS A 59 18.13 -7.59 13.83
CA HIS A 59 16.90 -7.18 14.52
C HIS A 59 17.07 -5.90 15.35
N ASN A 60 18.25 -5.72 15.92
CA ASN A 60 18.56 -4.57 16.80
C ASN A 60 19.22 -3.41 16.04
N TYR A 61 19.31 -3.49 14.72
CA TYR A 61 19.82 -2.37 13.95
C TYR A 61 18.84 -1.19 14.04
N THR A 62 19.37 0.00 14.30
CA THR A 62 18.55 1.21 14.40
C THR A 62 19.43 2.44 14.22
N THR A 63 18.85 3.48 13.64
CA THR A 63 19.43 4.81 13.53
C THR A 63 18.84 5.78 14.56
N ARG A 64 17.99 5.27 15.47
CA ARG A 64 17.39 6.07 16.55
C ARG A 64 18.45 6.50 17.56
N GLY A 65 18.43 7.78 17.88
CA GLY A 65 19.30 8.39 18.88
C GLY A 65 18.50 9.02 20.02
N TYR A 66 19.07 9.02 21.21
CA TYR A 66 18.51 9.74 22.36
C TYR A 66 19.30 11.00 22.59
N ILE A 67 18.61 12.11 22.82
CA ILE A 67 19.22 13.31 23.36
C ILE A 67 19.08 13.26 24.88
N THR A 68 20.21 13.45 25.59
CA THR A 68 20.17 13.69 27.02
C THR A 68 19.80 15.15 27.28
N ASP A 69 19.23 15.42 28.45
CA ASP A 69 19.02 16.78 28.92
C ASP A 69 20.38 17.50 29.20
N GLN A 70 20.30 18.78 29.61
CA GLN A 70 21.50 19.58 29.92
C GLN A 70 22.38 19.01 31.05
N ASN A 71 21.90 17.99 31.75
CA ASN A 71 22.62 17.32 32.86
C ASN A 71 23.04 15.90 32.49
N ASP A 72 23.03 15.53 31.20
CA ASP A 72 23.33 14.20 30.68
C ASP A 72 22.35 13.09 31.16
N PHE A 73 21.16 13.44 31.58
CA PHE A 73 20.12 12.46 31.92
C PHE A 73 19.18 12.20 30.76
N VAL A 74 18.85 10.94 30.53
CA VAL A 74 17.78 10.54 29.64
C VAL A 74 16.45 10.69 30.39
N ASP A 75 15.57 11.52 29.89
CA ASP A 75 14.22 11.67 30.43
C ASP A 75 13.34 10.49 30.00
N TYR A 76 13.27 9.47 30.85
CA TYR A 76 12.46 8.29 30.57
C TYR A 76 10.95 8.52 30.70
N GLU A 77 10.55 9.60 31.39
CA GLU A 77 9.12 9.94 31.51
C GLU A 77 8.62 10.69 30.28
N ASN A 78 9.52 11.34 29.56
CA ASN A 78 9.21 12.12 28.37
C ASN A 78 10.01 11.65 27.15
N GLN A 79 10.05 10.37 26.90
CA GLN A 79 10.79 9.74 25.81
C GLN A 79 10.47 10.33 24.43
N ARG A 80 9.25 10.85 24.26
CA ARG A 80 8.78 11.46 23.01
C ARG A 80 9.50 12.73 22.61
N GLN A 81 10.20 13.40 23.51
CA GLN A 81 10.92 14.66 23.23
C GLN A 81 12.41 14.48 23.05
N ASN A 82 12.97 13.31 23.43
CA ASN A 82 14.40 13.12 23.55
C ASN A 82 14.99 12.08 22.60
N TRP A 83 14.19 11.58 21.65
CA TRP A 83 14.71 10.69 20.63
C TRP A 83 14.32 11.18 19.23
N PHE A 84 15.14 10.88 18.27
CA PHE A 84 14.91 11.16 16.86
C PHE A 84 15.52 10.06 16.02
N GLU A 85 15.02 9.95 14.84
CA GLU A 85 15.45 9.01 13.83
C GLU A 85 16.23 9.74 12.74
N TYR A 86 17.29 9.12 12.23
CA TYR A 86 18.13 9.68 11.18
C TYR A 86 17.72 9.20 9.78
N ILE A 87 16.79 8.27 9.71
CA ILE A 87 16.19 7.80 8.48
C ILE A 87 14.71 8.12 8.54
N ASP A 88 14.23 8.67 7.47
CA ASP A 88 12.85 9.08 7.28
C ASP A 88 11.94 7.86 7.13
N ASP A 89 10.71 8.00 7.56
CA ASP A 89 9.62 7.09 7.32
C ASP A 89 8.78 7.69 6.19
N ASN A 90 9.17 7.41 4.95
CA ASN A 90 8.60 7.97 3.73
C ASN A 90 8.01 6.85 2.83
N ASP A 91 7.35 5.87 3.45
CA ASP A 91 6.72 4.77 2.76
C ASP A 91 5.42 5.19 2.03
N ASP A 92 4.82 6.29 2.43
CA ASP A 92 3.73 6.96 1.73
C ASP A 92 4.18 7.78 0.50
N GLN A 93 5.50 7.89 0.28
CA GLN A 93 6.11 8.53 -0.89
C GLN A 93 5.88 10.05 -1.00
N ASP A 94 5.62 10.71 0.10
CA ASP A 94 5.58 12.16 0.13
C ASP A 94 6.99 12.77 0.27
N GLU A 95 7.11 14.10 0.20
CA GLU A 95 8.36 14.82 0.36
C GLU A 95 8.59 15.32 1.79
N ASN A 96 7.68 15.04 2.72
CA ASN A 96 7.73 15.55 4.07
C ASN A 96 8.22 14.48 5.04
N VAL A 97 9.18 14.89 5.85
CA VAL A 97 9.72 14.04 6.91
C VAL A 97 8.66 13.81 7.99
N ASP A 98 8.35 12.57 8.30
CA ASP A 98 7.44 12.16 9.38
C ASP A 98 8.03 12.44 10.77
N TRP A 99 8.28 13.70 11.05
CA TRP A 99 8.84 14.16 12.32
C TRP A 99 7.83 14.22 13.42
N PRO A 100 8.24 13.82 14.56
CA PRO A 100 7.68 12.69 15.28
C PRO A 100 6.18 12.85 15.31
N ARG A 101 5.47 11.88 14.87
CA ARG A 101 4.02 11.73 14.93
C ARG A 101 3.44 11.92 16.35
N PHE A 102 4.25 12.40 17.25
CA PHE A 102 3.96 12.59 18.67
C PHE A 102 3.60 14.03 18.97
N GLY A 103 2.33 14.29 19.25
CA GLY A 103 1.90 15.52 19.89
C GLY A 103 1.27 16.58 19.00
N GLY A 104 0.43 16.21 18.05
CA GLY A 104 -0.48 17.15 17.38
C GLY A 104 0.22 18.15 16.44
N GLY A 105 1.41 17.84 16.01
CA GLY A 105 2.04 18.47 14.86
C GLY A 105 1.37 17.98 13.57
N ALA A 106 1.53 18.72 12.50
CA ALA A 106 1.12 18.33 11.15
C ALA A 106 1.98 17.14 10.67
N GLY A 107 1.90 16.02 11.34
CA GLY A 107 2.42 14.76 10.85
C GLY A 107 1.42 14.18 9.89
N ASP A 108 1.88 13.39 8.98
CA ASP A 108 1.15 12.70 7.94
C ASP A 108 0.22 11.60 8.46
N ASN A 109 -0.64 11.95 9.41
CA ASN A 109 -1.55 11.00 10.05
C ASN A 109 -2.76 10.64 9.20
N ALA A 110 -2.95 11.31 8.07
CA ALA A 110 -4.13 11.17 7.24
C ALA A 110 -3.84 10.46 5.94
N VAL A 111 -2.60 10.37 5.53
CA VAL A 111 -2.18 9.70 4.30
C VAL A 111 -2.02 8.23 4.55
N PHE A 112 -2.66 7.45 3.76
CA PHE A 112 -2.57 5.99 3.78
C PHE A 112 -2.45 5.44 2.41
N PRO A 113 -1.81 4.40 2.48
CA PRO A 113 -0.46 3.98 2.21
C PRO A 113 -0.09 4.51 0.84
N GLY A 114 0.78 5.50 0.76
CA GLY A 114 1.24 6.12 -0.47
C GLY A 114 0.12 6.70 -1.35
N LEU A 115 -0.98 7.13 -0.76
CA LEU A 115 -2.14 7.65 -1.46
C LEU A 115 -2.16 9.17 -1.57
N ASP A 116 -1.13 9.85 -1.18
CA ASP A 116 -0.88 11.25 -1.47
C ASP A 116 0.04 11.36 -2.69
N GLU A 117 -0.48 11.03 -3.87
CA GLU A 117 0.31 11.06 -5.12
C GLU A 117 0.64 12.49 -5.59
N ASN A 118 -0.03 13.49 -5.06
CA ASN A 118 0.18 14.90 -5.40
C ASN A 118 1.03 15.66 -4.37
N ASN A 119 1.42 15.00 -3.27
CA ASN A 119 2.20 15.57 -2.17
C ASN A 119 1.58 16.81 -1.55
N ASP A 120 0.27 16.80 -1.32
CA ASP A 120 -0.45 17.92 -0.69
C ASP A 120 -0.74 17.69 0.80
N LEU A 121 -0.29 16.56 1.36
CA LEU A 121 -0.49 16.12 2.74
C LEU A 121 -1.95 15.85 3.10
N ILE A 122 -2.77 15.59 2.11
CA ILE A 122 -4.16 15.23 2.27
C ILE A 122 -4.36 13.88 1.60
N SER A 123 -4.93 12.92 2.32
CA SER A 123 -5.21 11.61 1.76
C SER A 123 -6.06 11.72 0.49
N ASP A 124 -5.59 11.15 -0.62
CA ASP A 124 -6.35 11.06 -1.87
C ASP A 124 -7.69 10.33 -1.69
N PHE A 125 -7.86 9.58 -0.64
CA PHE A 125 -9.15 8.95 -0.30
C PHE A 125 -10.06 9.81 0.57
N ASN A 126 -9.55 10.89 1.14
CA ASN A 126 -10.33 11.81 1.97
C ASN A 126 -9.73 13.22 1.95
N GLU A 127 -9.72 13.84 0.77
CA GLU A 127 -9.14 15.17 0.51
C GLU A 127 -9.70 16.28 1.40
N ASN A 128 -10.94 16.14 1.83
CA ASN A 128 -11.60 17.18 2.65
C ASN A 128 -11.62 16.85 4.14
N SER A 129 -10.97 15.75 4.57
CA SER A 129 -10.84 15.31 5.97
C SER A 129 -12.19 15.23 6.72
N ASN A 130 -13.24 14.83 6.04
CA ASN A 130 -14.56 14.67 6.62
C ASN A 130 -14.80 13.22 7.13
N LEU A 131 -16.05 12.85 7.38
CA LEU A 131 -16.43 11.53 7.92
C LEU A 131 -16.66 10.46 6.85
N THR A 132 -16.45 10.80 5.56
CA THR A 132 -16.76 9.92 4.43
C THR A 132 -15.55 9.86 3.50
N PRO A 133 -15.09 8.69 3.08
CA PRO A 133 -14.01 8.60 2.08
C PRO A 133 -14.51 9.11 0.72
N ASP A 134 -13.65 9.77 -0.04
CA ASP A 134 -13.99 10.44 -1.29
C ASP A 134 -14.62 9.52 -2.35
N TYR A 135 -14.23 8.25 -2.37
CA TYR A 135 -14.85 7.27 -3.28
C TYR A 135 -16.32 6.94 -2.93
N GLU A 136 -16.82 7.39 -1.78
CA GLU A 136 -18.23 7.31 -1.37
C GLU A 136 -18.91 8.68 -1.32
N GLU A 137 -18.16 9.76 -1.46
CA GLU A 137 -18.66 11.13 -1.30
C GLU A 137 -19.29 11.67 -2.59
N PRO A 138 -20.45 12.34 -2.52
CA PRO A 138 -21.10 12.97 -3.66
C PRO A 138 -20.15 13.91 -4.41
N PHE A 139 -20.17 13.83 -5.74
CA PHE A 139 -19.35 14.59 -6.70
C PHE A 139 -17.86 14.25 -6.70
N LEU A 140 -17.27 13.68 -5.63
CA LEU A 140 -15.88 13.22 -5.59
C LEU A 140 -15.77 11.75 -6.07
N ARG A 141 -16.74 10.90 -5.78
CA ARG A 141 -16.74 9.47 -6.14
C ARG A 141 -16.57 9.15 -7.63
N HIS A 142 -16.85 10.10 -8.51
CA HIS A 142 -16.56 9.92 -9.95
C HIS A 142 -15.04 9.87 -10.20
N TYR A 143 -14.26 10.63 -9.47
CA TYR A 143 -12.81 10.77 -9.67
C TYR A 143 -12.02 9.71 -8.91
N VAL A 144 -12.34 9.49 -7.66
CA VAL A 144 -11.64 8.56 -6.76
C VAL A 144 -12.19 7.16 -6.89
N ASP A 145 -11.32 6.18 -7.03
CA ASP A 145 -11.69 4.77 -7.15
C ASP A 145 -11.50 4.05 -5.80
N PRO A 146 -12.32 3.02 -5.48
CA PRO A 146 -12.12 2.24 -4.28
C PRO A 146 -10.75 1.57 -4.21
N PRO A 147 -10.16 1.40 -3.01
CA PRO A 147 -8.80 0.89 -2.81
C PRO A 147 -8.58 -0.51 -3.40
N GLU A 148 -9.63 -1.29 -3.57
CA GLU A 148 -9.54 -2.62 -4.20
C GLU A 148 -9.05 -2.59 -5.65
N PHE A 149 -9.05 -1.42 -6.30
CA PHE A 149 -8.55 -1.27 -7.66
C PHE A 149 -7.07 -0.83 -7.74
N LEU A 150 -6.42 -0.64 -6.60
CA LEU A 150 -4.98 -0.45 -6.55
C LEU A 150 -4.28 -1.73 -7.02
N PHE A 151 -3.26 -1.59 -7.84
CA PHE A 151 -2.49 -2.71 -8.37
C PHE A 151 -1.00 -2.40 -8.37
N GLY A 152 -0.19 -3.43 -8.29
CA GLY A 152 1.27 -3.28 -8.28
C GLY A 152 1.97 -4.55 -7.80
N VAL A 153 3.24 -4.37 -7.49
CA VAL A 153 4.08 -5.41 -6.91
C VAL A 153 3.74 -5.52 -5.42
N ASP A 154 3.71 -6.74 -4.92
CA ASP A 154 3.56 -7.13 -3.53
C ASP A 154 4.59 -8.25 -3.31
N MET A 155 5.78 -7.89 -2.82
CA MET A 155 6.93 -8.79 -2.72
C MET A 155 7.02 -9.51 -1.40
N ASN A 156 6.49 -8.92 -0.34
CA ASN A 156 6.40 -9.52 1.00
C ASN A 156 5.14 -10.39 1.17
N ASN A 157 4.25 -10.41 0.18
CA ASN A 157 3.05 -11.27 0.10
C ASN A 157 1.98 -11.02 1.16
N ASN A 158 1.90 -9.81 1.69
CA ASN A 158 0.91 -9.41 2.69
C ASN A 158 -0.42 -8.91 2.10
N THR A 159 -0.57 -8.96 0.76
CA THR A 159 -1.74 -8.52 -0.01
C THR A 159 -1.89 -7.02 -0.23
N VAL A 160 -1.06 -6.22 0.40
CA VAL A 160 -0.93 -4.78 0.11
C VAL A 160 0.13 -4.61 -0.99
N VAL A 161 -0.04 -3.63 -1.83
CA VAL A 161 0.94 -3.32 -2.88
C VAL A 161 2.08 -2.53 -2.25
N ASP A 162 3.34 -2.95 -2.46
CA ASP A 162 4.53 -2.42 -1.77
C ASP A 162 4.60 -0.88 -1.75
N ARG A 163 4.23 -0.22 -2.86
CA ARG A 163 4.25 1.24 -2.95
C ARG A 163 3.16 1.95 -2.12
N PHE A 164 2.23 1.22 -1.54
CA PHE A 164 1.14 1.71 -0.70
C PHE A 164 1.21 1.15 0.72
N GLU A 165 2.31 0.54 1.06
CA GLU A 165 2.55 0.11 2.43
C GLU A 165 2.89 1.30 3.33
N ASN A 166 2.50 1.20 4.57
CA ASN A 166 2.77 2.17 5.61
C ASN A 166 2.96 1.45 6.95
N ASP A 167 3.97 1.83 7.69
CA ASP A 167 4.15 1.40 9.07
C ASP A 167 4.70 2.56 9.95
N GLU A 168 5.04 2.32 11.20
CA GLU A 168 5.59 3.35 12.08
C GLU A 168 7.13 3.28 12.17
N GLU A 169 7.76 2.50 11.31
CA GLU A 169 9.21 2.32 11.30
C GLU A 169 9.86 3.14 10.18
N ALA A 170 11.09 3.54 10.38
CA ALA A 170 11.85 4.24 9.35
C ALA A 170 12.10 3.36 8.13
N ASP A 171 12.10 3.97 6.96
CA ASP A 171 12.35 3.34 5.65
C ASP A 171 13.79 2.87 5.49
N TYR A 172 14.14 1.79 6.14
CA TYR A 172 15.38 1.11 5.87
C TYR A 172 15.33 0.42 4.49
N PRO A 173 16.48 0.21 3.84
CA PRO A 173 16.54 -0.54 2.58
C PRO A 173 15.95 -1.95 2.66
N TYR A 174 15.89 -2.52 3.85
CA TYR A 174 15.37 -3.87 4.14
C TYR A 174 14.82 -3.91 5.56
N LYS A 175 13.87 -4.81 5.81
CA LYS A 175 13.25 -4.98 7.12
C LYS A 175 14.25 -5.49 8.16
N ARG A 176 14.16 -4.99 9.39
CA ARG A 176 15.01 -5.39 10.51
C ARG A 176 14.72 -6.84 10.93
N GLY A 177 15.78 -7.56 11.29
CA GLY A 177 15.70 -8.97 11.65
C GLY A 177 15.61 -9.91 10.46
N HIS A 178 15.80 -9.41 9.24
CA HIS A 178 15.64 -10.14 8.00
C HIS A 178 16.97 -10.31 7.25
N ARG A 179 17.07 -11.40 6.52
CA ARG A 179 18.13 -11.65 5.53
C ARG A 179 17.55 -12.37 4.33
N GLY A 180 18.08 -12.08 3.17
CA GLY A 180 17.52 -12.67 1.99
C GLY A 180 18.27 -12.40 0.70
N TYR A 181 17.64 -12.79 -0.39
CA TYR A 181 18.05 -12.41 -1.73
C TYR A 181 16.85 -12.29 -2.66
N ASN A 182 16.98 -11.41 -3.65
CA ASN A 182 16.07 -11.33 -4.79
C ASN A 182 16.88 -11.34 -6.09
N ILE A 183 16.53 -12.22 -7.02
CA ILE A 183 17.20 -12.35 -8.31
C ILE A 183 16.14 -12.39 -9.40
N TYR A 184 16.25 -11.51 -10.38
CA TYR A 184 15.39 -11.54 -11.54
C TYR A 184 16.11 -11.22 -12.85
N SER A 185 15.52 -11.67 -13.93
CA SER A 185 15.93 -11.30 -15.29
C SER A 185 14.69 -11.08 -16.14
N GLY A 186 14.80 -10.17 -17.08
CA GLY A 186 13.69 -9.82 -17.94
C GLY A 186 14.12 -9.23 -19.26
N ALA A 187 13.13 -8.93 -20.07
CA ALA A 187 13.32 -8.27 -21.35
C ALA A 187 12.13 -7.37 -21.68
N GLU A 188 12.44 -6.27 -22.33
CA GLU A 188 11.46 -5.48 -23.05
C GLU A 188 11.21 -6.17 -24.41
N ILE A 189 10.12 -6.95 -24.48
CA ILE A 189 9.78 -7.77 -25.66
C ILE A 189 9.20 -6.93 -26.80
N TYR A 190 8.56 -5.81 -26.44
CA TYR A 190 8.06 -4.78 -27.33
C TYR A 190 8.20 -3.44 -26.62
N PRO A 191 8.37 -2.27 -27.32
CA PRO A 191 8.44 -0.97 -26.65
C PRO A 191 7.29 -0.79 -25.65
N GLY A 192 7.65 -0.55 -24.37
CA GLY A 192 6.68 -0.42 -23.27
C GLY A 192 6.06 -1.74 -22.80
N VAL A 193 6.54 -2.92 -23.23
CA VAL A 193 6.09 -4.22 -22.73
C VAL A 193 7.27 -4.99 -22.15
N ASN A 194 7.24 -5.17 -20.83
CA ASN A 194 8.29 -5.85 -20.09
C ASN A 194 7.81 -7.20 -19.56
N VAL A 195 8.68 -8.19 -19.62
CA VAL A 195 8.48 -9.50 -19.01
C VAL A 195 9.66 -9.76 -18.09
N THR A 196 9.36 -10.08 -16.82
CA THR A 196 10.36 -10.37 -15.80
C THR A 196 10.05 -11.70 -15.15
N PHE A 197 11.07 -12.51 -14.96
CA PHE A 197 11.02 -13.74 -14.19
C PHE A 197 12.03 -13.65 -13.06
N GLY A 198 11.58 -13.97 -11.83
CA GLY A 198 12.41 -13.81 -10.65
C GLY A 198 12.13 -14.81 -9.54
N ARG A 199 13.00 -14.77 -8.57
CA ARG A 199 12.91 -15.55 -7.35
C ARG A 199 13.39 -14.73 -6.17
N ASN A 200 12.55 -14.68 -5.15
CA ASN A 200 12.84 -14.10 -3.83
C ASN A 200 12.94 -15.21 -2.78
N ARG A 201 13.80 -14.99 -1.81
CA ARG A 201 13.90 -15.80 -0.59
C ARG A 201 14.31 -14.93 0.57
N GLU A 202 13.60 -15.08 1.66
CA GLU A 202 13.80 -14.31 2.87
C GLU A 202 13.68 -15.21 4.11
N TRP A 203 14.39 -14.86 5.16
CA TRP A 203 14.41 -15.57 6.44
C TRP A 203 14.49 -14.57 7.58
N LEU A 204 13.76 -14.84 8.65
CA LEU A 204 14.03 -14.18 9.93
C LEU A 204 15.37 -14.64 10.50
N ILE A 205 16.14 -13.69 11.06
CA ILE A 205 17.45 -13.99 11.65
C ILE A 205 17.28 -14.71 12.99
N ALA A 206 16.26 -14.32 13.76
CA ALA A 206 15.99 -14.84 15.11
C ALA A 206 14.88 -15.91 15.13
N GLY A 207 14.32 -16.29 13.98
CA GLY A 207 13.20 -17.22 13.87
C GLY A 207 13.45 -18.35 12.88
N GLU A 208 12.45 -19.20 12.74
CA GLU A 208 12.42 -20.27 11.72
C GLU A 208 11.56 -19.88 10.51
N GLU A 209 10.90 -18.75 10.59
CA GLU A 209 10.01 -18.19 9.59
C GLU A 209 10.78 -17.82 8.34
N ARG A 210 10.15 -18.05 7.21
CA ARG A 210 10.78 -17.83 5.90
C ARG A 210 9.76 -17.58 4.83
N ALA A 211 10.10 -16.70 3.92
CA ALA A 211 9.39 -16.47 2.67
C ALA A 211 10.16 -17.06 1.49
N LYS A 212 9.43 -17.62 0.55
CA LYS A 212 9.96 -18.13 -0.71
C LYS A 212 8.96 -17.86 -1.80
N MET A 213 9.40 -17.13 -2.80
CA MET A 213 8.59 -16.78 -3.94
C MET A 213 9.34 -17.03 -5.25
N THR A 214 8.62 -17.51 -6.25
CA THR A 214 9.05 -17.51 -7.66
C THR A 214 7.94 -16.84 -8.45
N TYR A 215 8.29 -15.87 -9.28
CA TYR A 215 7.31 -15.03 -9.94
C TYR A 215 7.60 -14.76 -11.41
N LEU A 216 6.53 -14.54 -12.15
CA LEU A 216 6.51 -13.98 -13.49
C LEU A 216 5.72 -12.67 -13.42
N LEU A 217 6.32 -11.58 -13.88
CA LEU A 217 5.70 -10.27 -13.97
C LEU A 217 5.68 -9.82 -15.43
N ILE A 218 4.53 -9.35 -15.88
CA ILE A 218 4.34 -8.72 -17.19
C ILE A 218 3.74 -7.34 -16.94
N SER A 219 4.40 -6.31 -17.45
CA SER A 219 3.87 -4.96 -17.46
C SER A 219 3.84 -4.41 -18.87
N ALA A 220 2.77 -3.74 -19.23
CA ALA A 220 2.62 -3.14 -20.55
C ALA A 220 1.96 -1.76 -20.43
N GLU A 221 2.55 -0.80 -21.11
CA GLU A 221 2.00 0.53 -21.28
C GLU A 221 2.12 0.93 -22.75
N GLN A 222 0.98 1.25 -23.39
CA GLN A 222 0.91 1.55 -24.79
C GLN A 222 0.00 2.75 -25.03
N ASP A 223 0.53 3.74 -25.72
CA ASP A 223 -0.29 4.86 -26.23
C ASP A 223 -0.53 4.68 -27.72
N LEU A 224 -1.76 4.36 -28.08
CA LEU A 224 -2.21 4.14 -29.44
C LEU A 224 -3.06 5.32 -29.88
N ALA A 225 -2.51 6.24 -30.64
CA ALA A 225 -3.04 7.55 -31.00
C ALA A 225 -4.55 7.54 -31.36
N ARG A 226 -5.09 6.45 -31.92
CA ARG A 226 -6.50 6.32 -32.29
C ARG A 226 -7.34 5.60 -31.24
N TYR A 227 -6.71 4.71 -30.46
CA TYR A 227 -7.41 3.80 -29.54
C TYR A 227 -7.20 4.18 -28.09
N GLY A 228 -6.38 5.21 -27.81
CA GLY A 228 -6.07 5.68 -26.46
C GLY A 228 -4.93 4.94 -25.79
N ARG A 229 -4.79 5.17 -24.50
CA ARG A 229 -3.75 4.57 -23.66
C ARG A 229 -4.23 3.29 -23.02
N PHE A 230 -3.41 2.27 -23.12
CA PHE A 230 -3.61 0.97 -22.50
C PHE A 230 -2.52 0.72 -21.48
N GLU A 231 -2.93 0.15 -20.35
CA GLU A 231 -2.06 -0.27 -19.28
C GLU A 231 -2.43 -1.71 -18.89
N ALA A 232 -1.44 -2.55 -18.72
CA ALA A 232 -1.67 -3.91 -18.26
C ALA A 232 -0.58 -4.34 -17.29
N PHE A 233 -0.99 -5.00 -16.24
CA PHE A 233 -0.12 -5.61 -15.25
C PHE A 233 -0.58 -7.04 -15.01
N TYR A 234 0.35 -7.97 -14.99
CA TYR A 234 0.07 -9.36 -14.65
C TYR A 234 1.20 -9.91 -13.80
N MET A 235 0.86 -10.48 -12.66
CA MET A 235 1.80 -11.14 -11.76
C MET A 235 1.30 -12.53 -11.41
N LEU A 236 2.13 -13.54 -11.71
CA LEU A 236 1.94 -14.91 -11.29
C LEU A 236 3.02 -15.25 -10.28
N LYS A 237 2.63 -15.56 -9.03
CA LYS A 237 3.53 -15.92 -7.94
C LYS A 237 3.25 -17.34 -7.46
N SER A 238 4.30 -18.14 -7.29
CA SER A 238 4.27 -19.35 -6.48
C SER A 238 4.90 -19.02 -5.13
N VAL A 239 4.11 -18.91 -4.10
CA VAL A 239 4.51 -18.38 -2.78
C VAL A 239 4.44 -19.48 -1.75
N LYS A 240 5.41 -19.49 -0.85
CA LYS A 240 5.36 -20.16 0.44
C LYS A 240 5.98 -19.22 1.47
N ASP A 241 5.12 -18.67 2.33
CA ASP A 241 5.46 -17.59 3.24
C ASP A 241 4.76 -17.75 4.58
N ASN A 242 5.55 -17.71 5.66
CA ASN A 242 5.05 -17.70 7.03
C ASN A 242 5.70 -16.58 7.87
N ILE A 243 6.28 -15.57 7.21
CA ILE A 243 6.69 -14.33 7.86
C ILE A 243 5.45 -13.43 7.92
N ALA A 244 5.07 -13.02 9.12
CA ALA A 244 3.96 -12.09 9.30
C ALA A 244 4.47 -10.64 9.20
N ASP A 245 3.76 -9.81 8.47
CA ASP A 245 3.97 -8.37 8.40
C ASP A 245 2.82 -7.65 9.08
N ASN A 246 3.15 -6.70 9.95
CA ASN A 246 2.18 -5.83 10.60
C ASN A 246 2.27 -4.44 9.96
N LEU A 247 1.17 -4.01 9.39
CA LEU A 247 1.05 -2.75 8.69
C LEU A 247 0.07 -1.83 9.41
N LEU A 248 0.17 -0.55 9.13
CA LEU A 248 -0.88 0.40 9.43
C LEU A 248 -1.83 0.52 8.25
N GLN A 249 -3.11 0.56 8.52
CA GLN A 249 -4.14 0.80 7.52
C GLN A 249 -5.04 1.95 7.94
N TRP A 250 -5.32 2.82 6.99
CA TRP A 250 -6.36 3.83 7.17
C TRP A 250 -7.73 3.14 7.22
N VAL A 251 -8.41 3.30 8.33
CA VAL A 251 -9.75 2.75 8.52
C VAL A 251 -10.70 3.90 8.86
N GLN A 252 -11.75 4.02 8.07
CA GLN A 252 -12.84 4.94 8.37
C GLN A 252 -14.12 4.16 8.63
N ARG A 253 -14.56 4.17 9.88
CA ARG A 253 -15.85 3.59 10.25
C ARG A 253 -16.97 4.57 9.90
N PRO A 254 -18.17 4.09 9.53
CA PRO A 254 -19.32 4.96 9.30
C PRO A 254 -19.54 5.95 10.45
N GLY A 255 -19.67 7.25 10.12
CA GLY A 255 -19.89 8.31 11.11
C GLY A 255 -18.68 8.67 11.98
N SER A 256 -17.46 8.27 11.59
CA SER A 256 -16.24 8.62 12.31
C SER A 256 -15.23 9.32 11.39
N VAL A 257 -14.32 10.08 11.98
CA VAL A 257 -13.11 10.50 11.30
C VAL A 257 -12.20 9.29 11.14
N GLY A 258 -11.66 9.04 9.94
CA GLY A 258 -10.73 7.96 9.70
C GLY A 258 -9.46 8.06 10.56
N GLY A 259 -8.69 6.98 10.62
CA GLY A 259 -7.43 6.92 11.35
C GLY A 259 -6.64 5.67 11.00
N LEU A 260 -5.32 5.74 11.19
CA LEU A 260 -4.43 4.59 11.02
C LEU A 260 -4.71 3.57 12.14
N GLN A 261 -4.87 2.32 11.76
CA GLN A 261 -5.07 1.20 12.68
C GLN A 261 -4.16 0.04 12.25
N PRO A 262 -3.60 -0.70 13.22
CA PRO A 262 -2.83 -1.89 12.90
C PRO A 262 -3.66 -2.89 12.08
N LEU A 263 -3.06 -3.39 11.02
CA LEU A 263 -3.58 -4.47 10.19
C LEU A 263 -2.66 -5.68 10.33
N ASP A 264 -3.19 -6.74 10.90
CA ASP A 264 -2.46 -7.99 10.94
C ASP A 264 -2.45 -8.64 9.54
N ASP A 265 -1.27 -9.10 9.12
CA ASP A 265 -1.14 -9.87 7.90
C ASP A 265 -2.05 -11.11 7.95
N PRO A 266 -2.96 -11.28 7.01
CA PRO A 266 -3.83 -12.45 6.95
C PRO A 266 -3.09 -13.74 6.64
N GLN A 267 -1.83 -13.69 6.18
CA GLN A 267 -0.96 -14.81 5.80
C GLN A 267 -1.62 -15.81 4.83
N ILE A 268 -2.48 -15.35 3.96
CA ILE A 268 -3.20 -16.21 3.00
C ILE A 268 -2.27 -16.84 1.95
N THR A 269 -1.02 -16.44 1.89
CA THR A 269 0.00 -16.92 0.96
C THR A 269 0.95 -17.96 1.56
N GLN A 270 0.63 -18.54 2.71
CA GLN A 270 1.49 -19.55 3.36
C GLN A 270 1.93 -20.68 2.41
N ASP A 271 1.04 -21.19 1.58
CA ASP A 271 1.39 -22.03 0.43
C ASP A 271 0.35 -21.83 -0.68
N ALA A 272 0.58 -20.87 -1.56
CA ALA A 272 -0.40 -20.45 -2.54
C ALA A 272 0.21 -20.24 -3.94
N LEU A 273 -0.65 -20.36 -4.95
CA LEU A 273 -0.40 -19.85 -6.29
C LEU A 273 -1.27 -18.59 -6.47
N VAL A 274 -0.61 -17.46 -6.62
CA VAL A 274 -1.25 -16.14 -6.72
C VAL A 274 -1.24 -15.67 -8.15
N ASN A 275 -2.39 -15.28 -8.66
CA ASN A 275 -2.55 -14.61 -9.94
C ASN A 275 -3.18 -13.25 -9.71
N GLN A 276 -2.52 -12.21 -10.18
CA GLN A 276 -3.01 -10.83 -10.12
C GLN A 276 -2.95 -10.24 -11.52
N ALA A 277 -4.04 -9.66 -11.97
CA ALA A 277 -4.11 -9.01 -13.27
C ALA A 277 -4.85 -7.68 -13.17
N PHE A 278 -4.31 -6.68 -13.82
CA PHE A 278 -4.96 -5.39 -14.01
C PHE A 278 -4.90 -5.02 -15.49
N PHE A 279 -5.98 -4.42 -15.95
CA PHE A 279 -6.07 -3.85 -17.27
C PHE A 279 -6.76 -2.49 -17.20
N GLY A 280 -6.05 -1.45 -17.62
CA GLY A 280 -6.52 -0.08 -17.75
C GLY A 280 -6.64 0.34 -19.21
N HIS A 281 -7.69 1.09 -19.52
CA HIS A 281 -7.87 1.70 -20.83
C HIS A 281 -8.43 3.11 -20.68
N LYS A 282 -7.77 4.10 -21.28
CA LYS A 282 -8.23 5.49 -21.32
C LYS A 282 -8.30 5.96 -22.77
N LEU A 283 -9.50 6.29 -23.23
CA LEU A 283 -9.77 6.85 -24.54
C LEU A 283 -10.22 8.31 -24.38
N ALA A 284 -9.60 9.20 -25.15
CA ALA A 284 -10.07 10.57 -25.34
C ALA A 284 -10.38 10.77 -26.82
N HIS A 285 -11.65 11.07 -27.15
CA HIS A 285 -12.09 11.31 -28.51
C HIS A 285 -13.01 12.54 -28.57
N GLY A 286 -12.51 13.64 -29.14
CA GLY A 286 -13.19 14.91 -29.07
C GLY A 286 -13.36 15.36 -27.62
N ASN A 287 -14.58 15.57 -27.19
CA ASN A 287 -14.92 15.93 -25.80
C ASN A 287 -15.20 14.71 -24.91
N LEU A 288 -15.26 13.51 -25.49
CA LEU A 288 -15.52 12.29 -24.72
C LEU A 288 -14.23 11.78 -24.09
N THR A 289 -14.23 11.60 -22.78
CA THR A 289 -13.24 10.78 -22.07
C THR A 289 -13.93 9.50 -21.59
N PHE A 290 -13.30 8.36 -21.85
CA PHE A 290 -13.79 7.05 -21.43
C PHE A 290 -12.64 6.28 -20.76
N ILE A 291 -12.86 5.81 -19.53
CA ILE A 291 -11.88 5.09 -18.75
C ILE A 291 -12.48 3.76 -18.30
N ASN A 292 -11.75 2.69 -18.53
CA ASN A 292 -12.10 1.36 -18.04
C ASN A 292 -10.96 0.80 -17.22
N LYS A 293 -11.29 0.12 -16.13
CA LYS A 293 -10.37 -0.64 -15.31
C LYS A 293 -10.97 -2.02 -15.03
N LEU A 294 -10.17 -3.04 -15.17
CA LEU A 294 -10.48 -4.41 -14.79
C LEU A 294 -9.38 -4.90 -13.86
N ARG A 295 -9.75 -5.43 -12.70
CA ARG A 295 -8.82 -6.13 -11.79
C ARG A 295 -9.32 -7.53 -11.52
N LEU A 296 -8.38 -8.48 -11.51
CA LEU A 296 -8.58 -9.89 -11.24
C LEU A 296 -7.48 -10.37 -10.29
N ASP A 297 -7.85 -10.85 -9.12
CA ASP A 297 -6.93 -11.51 -8.21
C ASP A 297 -7.46 -12.91 -7.90
N HIS A 298 -6.58 -13.89 -7.83
CA HIS A 298 -6.91 -15.26 -7.47
C HIS A 298 -5.79 -15.89 -6.66
N TYR A 299 -6.10 -16.29 -5.45
CA TYR A 299 -5.23 -16.96 -4.50
C TYR A 299 -5.65 -18.43 -4.40
N LYS A 300 -4.94 -19.30 -5.12
CA LYS A 300 -5.19 -20.74 -5.08
C LYS A 300 -4.35 -21.37 -3.98
N GLN A 301 -4.99 -21.88 -2.94
CA GLN A 301 -4.34 -22.55 -1.83
C GLN A 301 -3.80 -23.91 -2.26
N ARG A 302 -2.58 -24.27 -1.84
CA ARG A 302 -1.92 -25.55 -2.16
C ARG A 302 -1.62 -26.40 -0.94
N GLY A 303 -1.57 -25.81 0.23
CA GLY A 303 -1.38 -26.47 1.50
C GLY A 303 -2.18 -25.78 2.59
N ASN A 304 -2.88 -26.55 3.39
CA ASN A 304 -3.45 -26.06 4.63
C ASN A 304 -2.45 -26.41 5.73
N ASP A 305 -1.92 -25.41 6.41
CA ASP A 305 -1.11 -25.66 7.59
C ASP A 305 -2.03 -26.11 8.72
N LYS A 306 -2.19 -27.44 8.83
CA LYS A 306 -3.05 -28.04 9.86
C LYS A 306 -2.54 -27.77 11.28
N ASP A 307 -1.27 -27.42 11.41
CA ASP A 307 -0.66 -27.11 12.71
C ASP A 307 -0.99 -25.69 13.17
N ALA A 308 -1.30 -24.77 12.23
CA ALA A 308 -1.72 -23.41 12.54
C ALA A 308 -3.24 -23.26 12.78
N GLY A 309 -4.02 -24.32 12.55
CA GLY A 309 -5.47 -24.31 12.79
C GLY A 309 -6.29 -23.44 11.83
N ALA A 310 -5.66 -22.81 10.86
CA ALA A 310 -6.32 -21.97 9.88
C ALA A 310 -6.46 -22.69 8.55
N GLU A 311 -7.69 -23.06 8.20
CA GLU A 311 -8.02 -23.47 6.83
C GLU A 311 -8.35 -22.24 6.00
N PHE A 312 -7.54 -21.97 4.97
CA PHE A 312 -7.84 -20.97 3.98
C PHE A 312 -8.46 -21.62 2.74
N ASN A 313 -9.54 -21.04 2.26
CA ASN A 313 -10.13 -21.38 0.97
C ASN A 313 -9.42 -20.64 -0.16
N ASP A 314 -9.60 -21.13 -1.37
CA ASP A 314 -9.28 -20.33 -2.55
C ASP A 314 -10.09 -19.02 -2.48
N SER A 315 -9.40 -17.91 -2.66
CA SER A 315 -10.00 -16.58 -2.60
C SER A 315 -9.70 -15.78 -3.85
N GLY A 316 -10.45 -14.75 -4.08
CA GLY A 316 -10.23 -13.94 -5.25
C GLY A 316 -11.08 -12.68 -5.29
N PHE A 317 -10.67 -11.79 -6.16
CA PHE A 317 -11.36 -10.54 -6.46
C PHE A 317 -11.52 -10.39 -7.97
N ILE A 318 -12.70 -9.93 -8.39
CA ILE A 318 -12.93 -9.41 -9.71
C ILE A 318 -13.66 -8.08 -9.60
N GLY A 319 -13.12 -7.04 -10.24
CA GLY A 319 -13.72 -5.72 -10.24
C GLY A 319 -13.62 -5.05 -11.59
N VAL A 320 -14.65 -4.31 -11.94
CA VAL A 320 -14.72 -3.50 -13.16
C VAL A 320 -15.15 -2.09 -12.79
N ILE A 321 -14.40 -1.12 -13.26
CA ILE A 321 -14.80 0.28 -13.28
C ILE A 321 -14.88 0.76 -14.71
N SER A 322 -15.96 1.45 -15.05
CA SER A 322 -16.08 2.20 -16.29
C SER A 322 -16.55 3.61 -15.99
N LYS A 323 -15.86 4.60 -16.56
CA LYS A 323 -16.17 6.02 -16.39
C LYS A 323 -16.31 6.68 -17.75
N ALA A 324 -17.25 7.60 -17.86
CA ALA A 324 -17.39 8.46 -19.03
C ALA A 324 -17.70 9.89 -18.59
N ASP A 325 -17.06 10.85 -19.20
CA ASP A 325 -17.39 12.27 -19.09
C ASP A 325 -17.41 12.92 -20.46
N TYR A 326 -18.30 13.86 -20.62
CA TYR A 326 -18.51 14.54 -21.88
C TYR A 326 -18.78 16.05 -21.70
N PRO A 327 -17.73 16.89 -21.59
CA PRO A 327 -17.89 18.34 -21.52
C PRO A 327 -18.55 18.90 -22.78
N LEU A 328 -19.69 19.56 -22.60
CA LEU A 328 -20.49 20.23 -23.62
C LEU A 328 -20.38 21.74 -23.46
N PRO A 329 -19.48 22.42 -24.17
CA PRO A 329 -19.45 23.87 -24.16
C PRO A 329 -20.69 24.43 -24.84
N VAL A 330 -21.36 25.37 -24.16
CA VAL A 330 -22.56 26.05 -24.64
C VAL A 330 -22.27 27.56 -24.73
N ARG A 331 -23.24 28.33 -25.21
CA ARG A 331 -23.13 29.77 -25.33
C ARG A 331 -22.80 30.43 -23.99
N ASN A 332 -22.00 31.53 -24.00
CA ASN A 332 -21.61 32.35 -22.83
C ASN A 332 -20.64 31.64 -21.85
N ASN A 333 -19.74 30.81 -22.35
CA ASN A 333 -18.73 30.12 -21.55
C ASN A 333 -19.30 29.18 -20.48
N ILE A 334 -20.55 28.75 -20.63
CA ILE A 334 -21.15 27.70 -19.78
C ILE A 334 -20.77 26.35 -20.37
N THR A 335 -20.29 25.44 -19.54
CA THR A 335 -20.01 24.06 -19.93
C THR A 335 -20.87 23.12 -19.07
N PHE A 336 -21.71 22.31 -19.73
CA PHE A 336 -22.38 21.20 -19.06
C PHE A 336 -21.50 19.96 -19.14
N ILE A 337 -21.41 19.23 -18.04
CA ILE A 337 -20.57 18.03 -17.96
C ILE A 337 -21.42 16.88 -17.42
N PRO A 338 -22.08 16.09 -18.30
CA PRO A 338 -22.63 14.80 -17.92
C PRO A 338 -21.48 13.82 -17.64
N ARG A 339 -21.59 13.09 -16.53
CA ARG A 339 -20.65 12.07 -16.12
C ARG A 339 -21.39 10.79 -15.74
N TRP A 340 -20.75 9.69 -16.01
CA TRP A 340 -21.20 8.37 -15.60
C TRP A 340 -20.03 7.56 -15.06
N LYS A 341 -20.25 6.82 -13.96
CA LYS A 341 -19.33 5.80 -13.45
C LYS A 341 -20.12 4.57 -13.06
N GLY A 342 -19.72 3.43 -13.59
CA GLY A 342 -20.21 2.13 -13.20
C GLY A 342 -19.11 1.36 -12.48
N ILE A 343 -19.43 0.77 -11.33
CA ILE A 343 -18.53 -0.08 -10.54
C ILE A 343 -19.26 -1.42 -10.33
N TRP A 344 -18.58 -2.50 -10.54
CA TRP A 344 -18.99 -3.84 -10.13
C TRP A 344 -17.80 -4.52 -9.43
N ARG A 345 -18.08 -5.14 -8.26
CA ARG A 345 -17.07 -5.85 -7.47
C ARG A 345 -17.64 -7.18 -7.00
N LYS A 346 -16.80 -8.21 -7.08
CA LYS A 346 -17.06 -9.49 -6.42
C LYS A 346 -15.78 -9.97 -5.78
N ARG A 347 -15.85 -10.33 -4.47
CA ARG A 347 -14.75 -10.89 -3.71
C ARG A 347 -15.20 -12.14 -3.00
N THR A 348 -14.42 -13.21 -3.14
CA THR A 348 -14.52 -14.42 -2.31
C THR A 348 -13.43 -14.36 -1.25
N GLN A 349 -13.83 -14.63 -0.01
CA GLN A 349 -12.94 -14.46 1.14
C GLN A 349 -12.12 -15.72 1.42
N PRO A 350 -10.90 -15.57 1.98
CA PRO A 350 -10.05 -16.71 2.31
C PRO A 350 -10.58 -17.53 3.50
N ARG A 351 -11.30 -16.91 4.44
CA ARG A 351 -11.85 -17.59 5.62
C ARG A 351 -13.33 -17.88 5.44
N PRO A 352 -13.80 -19.10 5.80
CA PRO A 352 -15.20 -19.51 5.58
C PRO A 352 -16.25 -18.62 6.28
N ALA A 353 -15.86 -17.99 7.40
CA ALA A 353 -16.76 -17.16 8.19
C ALA A 353 -16.90 -15.73 7.65
N GLN A 354 -16.05 -15.31 6.73
CA GLN A 354 -16.09 -13.97 6.15
C GLN A 354 -17.15 -13.87 5.06
N LEU A 355 -17.90 -12.77 5.06
CA LEU A 355 -18.91 -12.51 4.03
C LEU A 355 -18.25 -12.22 2.67
N GLU A 356 -18.85 -12.75 1.62
CA GLU A 356 -18.47 -12.42 0.24
C GLU A 356 -18.94 -10.99 -0.09
N LEU A 357 -18.16 -10.26 -0.85
CA LEU A 357 -18.56 -8.99 -1.44
C LEU A 357 -19.14 -9.26 -2.83
N ASN A 358 -20.33 -8.73 -3.16
CA ASN A 358 -20.86 -8.74 -4.51
C ASN A 358 -21.79 -7.54 -4.68
N ASP A 359 -21.25 -6.45 -5.18
CA ASP A 359 -22.01 -5.21 -5.33
C ASP A 359 -21.86 -4.56 -6.70
N MET A 360 -22.79 -3.70 -7.01
CA MET A 360 -22.78 -2.86 -8.21
C MET A 360 -23.29 -1.46 -7.87
N SER A 361 -22.53 -0.46 -8.32
CA SER A 361 -22.93 0.95 -8.25
C SER A 361 -22.97 1.59 -9.62
N GLN A 362 -23.99 2.39 -9.88
CA GLN A 362 -24.10 3.24 -11.05
C GLN A 362 -24.27 4.69 -10.59
N ILE A 363 -23.36 5.55 -10.96
CA ILE A 363 -23.30 6.94 -10.57
C ILE A 363 -23.48 7.80 -11.81
N PHE A 364 -24.46 8.69 -11.77
CA PHE A 364 -24.74 9.64 -12.82
C PHE A 364 -24.65 11.04 -12.25
N SER A 365 -23.86 11.90 -12.84
CA SER A 365 -23.82 13.31 -12.46
C SER A 365 -23.92 14.23 -13.67
N LEU A 366 -24.54 15.38 -13.45
CA LEU A 366 -24.60 16.46 -14.40
C LEU A 366 -24.21 17.75 -13.69
N SER A 367 -23.14 18.38 -14.12
CA SER A 367 -22.74 19.68 -13.61
C SER A 367 -22.75 20.74 -14.70
N ALA A 368 -22.97 21.98 -14.29
CA ALA A 368 -22.84 23.20 -15.10
C ALA A 368 -21.74 24.06 -14.50
N VAL A 369 -20.70 24.31 -15.29
CA VAL A 369 -19.58 25.15 -14.92
C VAL A 369 -19.66 26.47 -15.65
N PHE A 370 -19.58 27.58 -14.94
CA PHE A 370 -19.60 28.90 -15.53
C PHE A 370 -18.67 29.89 -14.83
N PRO A 371 -18.00 30.75 -15.56
CA PRO A 371 -17.16 31.78 -14.97
C PRO A 371 -18.02 32.89 -14.35
N VAL A 372 -17.69 33.28 -13.12
CA VAL A 372 -18.35 34.39 -12.42
C VAL A 372 -17.48 35.65 -12.45
N LEU A 373 -16.19 35.47 -12.29
CA LEU A 373 -15.17 36.50 -12.36
C LEU A 373 -14.00 36.06 -13.23
N THR A 374 -13.07 36.95 -13.53
CA THR A 374 -11.90 36.65 -14.38
C THR A 374 -11.06 35.46 -13.88
N LYS A 375 -11.06 35.20 -12.54
CA LYS A 375 -10.31 34.11 -11.90
C LYS A 375 -11.19 33.17 -11.06
N SER A 376 -12.51 33.31 -11.17
CA SER A 376 -13.44 32.48 -10.37
C SER A 376 -14.45 31.80 -11.26
N ARG A 377 -14.70 30.52 -10.98
CA ARG A 377 -15.74 29.75 -11.62
C ARG A 377 -16.67 29.18 -10.55
N VAL A 378 -17.92 28.95 -10.91
CA VAL A 378 -18.91 28.26 -10.10
C VAL A 378 -19.29 26.98 -10.83
N GLU A 379 -19.35 25.90 -10.12
CA GLU A 379 -19.90 24.63 -10.57
C GLU A 379 -21.13 24.31 -9.74
N VAL A 380 -22.22 23.97 -10.42
CA VAL A 380 -23.48 23.53 -9.81
C VAL A 380 -23.85 22.22 -10.47
N GLY A 381 -24.20 21.22 -9.67
CA GLY A 381 -24.48 19.90 -10.21
C GLY A 381 -25.54 19.14 -9.42
N VAL A 382 -25.97 18.05 -10.02
CA VAL A 382 -26.83 17.03 -9.44
C VAL A 382 -26.17 15.67 -9.67
N GLU A 383 -26.21 14.83 -8.66
CA GLU A 383 -25.71 13.45 -8.71
C GLU A 383 -26.80 12.48 -8.24
N SER A 384 -26.83 11.32 -8.86
CA SER A 384 -27.70 10.20 -8.49
C SER A 384 -26.89 8.91 -8.47
N ILE A 385 -27.09 8.09 -7.45
CA ILE A 385 -26.49 6.77 -7.33
C ILE A 385 -27.56 5.69 -7.31
N ILE A 386 -27.31 4.62 -8.04
CA ILE A 386 -28.08 3.39 -7.98
C ILE A 386 -27.13 2.32 -7.46
N TYR A 387 -27.41 1.83 -6.26
CA TYR A 387 -26.62 0.79 -5.61
C TYR A 387 -27.42 -0.51 -5.53
N ARG A 388 -26.76 -1.62 -5.82
CA ARG A 388 -27.31 -2.96 -5.68
C ARG A 388 -26.31 -3.84 -4.96
N ASN A 389 -26.70 -4.34 -3.80
CA ASN A 389 -26.01 -5.44 -3.11
C ASN A 389 -26.60 -6.77 -3.61
N ALA A 390 -25.74 -7.70 -4.01
CA ALA A 390 -26.08 -9.04 -4.46
C ALA A 390 -25.35 -10.12 -3.66
N GLU A 391 -24.97 -9.80 -2.43
CA GLU A 391 -24.35 -10.71 -1.48
C GLU A 391 -25.36 -11.74 -0.98
N ASP A 392 -24.92 -13.00 -0.89
CA ASP A 392 -25.68 -14.04 -0.20
C ASP A 392 -25.39 -13.91 1.32
N ILE A 393 -26.22 -13.16 2.02
CA ILE A 393 -26.12 -12.99 3.46
C ILE A 393 -26.75 -14.21 4.13
N PRO A 394 -25.99 -15.01 4.90
CA PRO A 394 -26.56 -16.13 5.62
C PRO A 394 -27.59 -15.66 6.69
N ASP A 395 -28.67 -16.40 6.85
CA ASP A 395 -29.68 -16.18 7.88
C ASP A 395 -29.75 -17.41 8.81
N PRO A 396 -29.38 -17.31 10.11
CA PRO A 396 -28.97 -16.10 10.81
C PRO A 396 -27.53 -15.67 10.46
N LEU A 397 -27.25 -14.37 10.64
CA LEU A 397 -25.89 -13.83 10.54
C LEU A 397 -24.96 -14.56 11.52
N PRO A 398 -23.70 -14.81 11.12
CA PRO A 398 -22.69 -15.32 12.04
C PRO A 398 -22.57 -14.45 13.29
N PRO A 399 -22.33 -15.04 14.49
CA PRO A 399 -22.32 -14.30 15.76
C PRO A 399 -21.36 -13.10 15.78
N GLU A 400 -20.28 -13.16 15.09
CA GLU A 400 -19.30 -12.09 14.96
C GLU A 400 -19.80 -10.81 14.27
N TYR A 401 -20.96 -10.86 13.62
CA TYR A 401 -21.61 -9.70 12.98
C TYR A 401 -22.81 -9.16 13.76
N ILE A 402 -23.11 -9.74 14.94
CA ILE A 402 -24.28 -9.36 15.73
C ILE A 402 -23.92 -8.40 16.88
N ASP A 403 -22.64 -8.31 17.23
CA ASP A 403 -22.16 -7.62 18.43
C ASP A 403 -21.51 -6.23 18.18
N ASP A 404 -21.67 -5.61 17.00
CA ASP A 404 -21.16 -4.26 16.72
C ASP A 404 -22.25 -3.19 16.64
#